data_f034623b08375a3cd4f00dc80c110541
#
_entry.id   f034623b08375a3cd4f00dc80c110541
#
_cell.length_a   1.000
_cell.length_b   1.000
_cell.length_c   1.000
_cell.angle_alpha   90.00
_cell.angle_beta   90.00
_cell.angle_gamma   90.00
#
_symmetry.space_group_name_H-M   'P 1'
#
loop_
_entity.id
_entity.type
_entity.pdbx_description
1 polymer ?
#
loop_
_entity_poly.entity_id
_entity_poly.type
_entity_poly.pdbx_seq_one_letter_code
_entity_poly.pdbx_strand_id
1 'polypeptide(L)'
;MNKLIKINYETEQPTVSARELHKALEVSSRFSRWFDTNKEMFVEGEDYNKRTSSTVVNNGAVRELEDYEITVLMAKHLSMMSRTEKGREIRNYLIDLEKA
;
A
#
# COMPACT_ATOMS: atom_id res chain seq x y z
N MET A 1 -4.80 -3.73 19.76
CA MET A 1 -3.65 -3.81 18.85
C MET A 1 -3.81 -2.79 17.73
N ASN A 2 -2.78 -2.00 17.52
CA ASN A 2 -2.82 -0.99 16.47
C ASN A 2 -2.58 -1.62 15.10
N LYS A 3 -3.44 -1.31 14.16
CA LYS A 3 -3.25 -1.76 12.80
C LYS A 3 -2.30 -0.81 12.10
N LEU A 4 -1.20 -1.33 11.58
CA LEU A 4 -0.24 -0.54 10.83
C LEU A 4 -0.77 -0.21 9.44
N ILE A 5 -1.57 -1.10 8.88
CA ILE A 5 -2.16 -0.92 7.57
C ILE A 5 -3.43 -1.78 7.48
N LYS A 6 -4.42 -1.27 6.76
CA LYS A 6 -5.68 -1.96 6.59
C LYS A 6 -5.60 -2.93 5.43
N ILE A 7 -6.09 -4.15 5.63
CA ILE A 7 -6.10 -5.18 4.58
C ILE A 7 -7.53 -5.40 4.11
N ASN A 8 -7.70 -5.46 2.80
CA ASN A 8 -8.97 -5.74 2.17
C ASN A 8 -9.03 -7.23 1.83
N TYR A 9 -10.01 -7.92 2.39
CA TYR A 9 -10.21 -9.35 2.17
C TYR A 9 -11.36 -9.66 1.21
N GLU A 10 -11.95 -8.65 0.61
CA GLU A 10 -13.11 -8.84 -0.29
C GLU A 10 -12.74 -9.42 -1.64
N THR A 11 -11.49 -9.32 -2.03
CA THR A 11 -11.00 -9.87 -3.28
C THR A 11 -10.49 -11.29 -3.06
N GLU A 12 -10.26 -12.02 -4.16
CA GLU A 12 -9.75 -13.38 -4.12
C GLU A 12 -8.43 -13.48 -3.35
N GLN A 13 -7.58 -12.48 -3.53
CA GLN A 13 -6.35 -12.34 -2.75
C GLN A 13 -6.45 -11.09 -1.89
N PRO A 14 -5.99 -11.15 -0.62
CA PRO A 14 -5.99 -9.95 0.21
C PRO A 14 -5.16 -8.83 -0.41
N THR A 15 -5.66 -7.61 -0.32
CA THR A 15 -4.99 -6.44 -0.87
C THR A 15 -4.88 -5.32 0.16
N VAL A 16 -3.98 -4.38 -0.13
CA VAL A 16 -3.83 -3.16 0.65
C VAL A 16 -3.79 -1.97 -0.30
N SER A 17 -4.10 -0.78 0.22
CA SER A 17 -3.98 0.45 -0.54
C SER A 17 -2.52 0.84 -0.65
N ALA A 18 -2.05 1.11 -1.87
CA ALA A 18 -0.67 1.54 -2.08
C ALA A 18 -0.39 2.87 -1.41
N ARG A 19 -1.37 3.79 -1.38
CA ARG A 19 -1.19 5.07 -0.69
C ARG A 19 -1.07 4.89 0.81
N GLU A 20 -1.85 3.99 1.39
CA GLU A 20 -1.74 3.70 2.82
C GLU A 20 -0.37 3.10 3.14
N LEU A 21 0.13 2.21 2.29
CA LEU A 21 1.45 1.63 2.47
C LEU A 21 2.54 2.71 2.38
N HIS A 22 2.44 3.57 1.38
CA HIS A 22 3.40 4.67 1.21
C HIS A 22 3.45 5.55 2.46
N LYS A 23 2.29 5.91 2.98
CA LYS A 23 2.20 6.71 4.19
C LYS A 23 2.77 5.99 5.40
N ALA A 24 2.44 4.71 5.55
CA ALA A 24 2.91 3.91 6.67
C ALA A 24 4.42 3.70 6.64
N LEU A 25 5.00 3.59 5.46
CA LEU A 25 6.45 3.45 5.30
C LEU A 25 7.20 4.75 5.53
N GLU A 26 6.50 5.88 5.60
CA GLU A 26 7.10 7.19 5.83
C GLU A 26 8.16 7.53 4.77
N VAL A 27 7.86 7.16 3.54
CA VAL A 27 8.75 7.44 2.41
C VAL A 27 8.75 8.93 2.12
N SER A 28 9.93 9.51 1.90
CA SER A 28 10.06 10.95 1.66
C SER A 28 9.65 11.38 0.26
N SER A 29 9.71 10.50 -0.72
CA SER A 29 9.32 10.84 -2.08
C SER A 29 7.81 10.82 -2.24
N ARG A 30 7.32 11.53 -3.25
CA ARG A 30 5.89 11.58 -3.54
C ARG A 30 5.36 10.20 -3.89
N PHE A 31 4.09 9.96 -3.59
CA PHE A 31 3.45 8.67 -3.88
C PHE A 31 3.58 8.28 -5.36
N SER A 32 3.26 9.17 -6.28
CA SER A 32 3.29 8.83 -7.71
C SER A 32 4.69 8.43 -8.16
N ARG A 33 5.71 9.17 -7.72
CA ARG A 33 7.09 8.87 -8.07
C ARG A 33 7.54 7.54 -7.46
N TRP A 34 7.23 7.34 -6.19
CA TRP A 34 7.56 6.10 -5.49
C TRP A 34 6.90 4.90 -6.15
N PHE A 35 5.61 5.00 -6.46
CA PHE A 35 4.89 3.90 -7.07
C PHE A 35 5.38 3.61 -8.48
N ASP A 36 5.56 4.65 -9.30
CA ASP A 36 6.03 4.48 -10.67
C ASP A 36 7.39 3.81 -10.74
N THR A 37 8.27 4.15 -9.80
CA THR A 37 9.60 3.54 -9.74
C THR A 37 9.53 2.07 -9.35
N ASN A 38 8.65 1.74 -8.39
CA ASN A 38 8.61 0.40 -7.83
C ASN A 38 7.72 -0.57 -8.61
N LYS A 39 6.70 -0.08 -9.29
CA LYS A 39 5.75 -0.95 -9.99
C LYS A 39 6.38 -1.74 -11.14
N GLU A 40 7.49 -1.26 -11.66
CA GLU A 40 8.14 -1.89 -12.82
C GLU A 40 8.54 -3.33 -12.57
N MET A 41 8.70 -3.72 -11.32
CA MET A 41 9.06 -5.09 -10.96
C MET A 41 7.83 -5.99 -10.78
N PHE A 42 6.65 -5.45 -10.97
CA PHE A 42 5.39 -6.17 -10.74
C PHE A 42 4.51 -6.11 -11.96
N VAL A 43 3.48 -6.94 -12.00
CA VAL A 43 2.61 -7.09 -13.16
C VAL A 43 1.23 -6.52 -12.85
N GLU A 44 0.80 -5.54 -13.66
CA GLU A 44 -0.54 -4.99 -13.53
C GLU A 44 -1.58 -6.07 -13.81
N GLY A 45 -2.62 -6.11 -12.99
CA GLY A 45 -3.64 -7.14 -13.09
C GLY A 45 -3.36 -8.35 -12.22
N GLU A 46 -2.10 -8.63 -11.91
CA GLU A 46 -1.72 -9.74 -11.02
C GLU A 46 -1.29 -9.23 -9.64
N ASP A 47 -0.40 -8.26 -9.63
CA ASP A 47 0.15 -7.74 -8.38
C ASP A 47 -0.56 -6.48 -7.92
N TYR A 48 -1.06 -5.69 -8.84
CA TYR A 48 -1.76 -4.45 -8.51
C TYR A 48 -2.80 -4.09 -9.56
N ASN A 49 -3.79 -3.33 -9.15
CA ASN A 49 -4.81 -2.76 -10.03
C ASN A 49 -5.07 -1.32 -9.62
N LYS A 50 -5.34 -0.49 -10.62
CA LYS A 50 -5.66 0.91 -10.37
C LYS A 50 -7.05 1.02 -9.74
N ARG A 51 -7.17 1.92 -8.77
CA ARG A 51 -8.46 2.24 -8.15
C ARG A 51 -8.50 3.72 -7.82
N THR A 52 -9.69 4.23 -7.55
CA THR A 52 -9.87 5.61 -7.12
C THR A 52 -10.34 5.62 -5.68
N SER A 53 -9.74 6.47 -4.86
CA SER A 53 -10.19 6.70 -3.50
C SER A 53 -10.62 8.14 -3.33
N SER A 54 -11.45 8.40 -2.32
CA SER A 54 -11.97 9.74 -2.07
C SER A 54 -11.41 10.28 -0.76
N THR A 55 -11.17 11.59 -0.73
CA THR A 55 -10.75 12.25 0.49
C THR A 55 -11.48 13.57 0.62
N VAL A 56 -11.73 14.00 1.85
CA VAL A 56 -12.37 15.28 2.13
C VAL A 56 -11.29 16.34 2.29
N VAL A 57 -11.43 17.44 1.55
CA VAL A 57 -10.49 18.56 1.65
C VAL A 57 -11.03 19.61 2.61
N ASN A 58 -10.23 20.64 2.90
CA ASN A 58 -10.49 21.62 3.95
C ASN A 58 -11.85 22.32 3.88
N ASN A 59 -12.41 22.50 2.70
CA ASN A 59 -13.69 23.19 2.56
C ASN A 59 -14.88 22.23 2.52
N GLY A 60 -14.66 20.95 2.88
CA GLY A 60 -15.71 19.95 2.87
C GLY A 60 -15.96 19.29 1.54
N ALA A 61 -15.31 19.74 0.48
CA ALA A 61 -15.44 19.11 -0.83
C ALA A 61 -14.78 17.74 -0.85
N VAL A 62 -15.28 16.85 -1.70
CA VAL A 62 -14.70 15.53 -1.90
C VAL A 62 -13.76 15.57 -3.09
N ARG A 63 -12.56 15.09 -2.90
CA ARG A 63 -11.56 15.01 -3.95
C ARG A 63 -11.22 13.55 -4.22
N GLU A 64 -11.17 13.18 -5.49
CA GLU A 64 -10.76 11.84 -5.89
C GLU A 64 -9.25 11.77 -6.03
N LEU A 65 -8.68 10.68 -5.54
CA LEU A 65 -7.24 10.44 -5.62
C LEU A 65 -6.99 9.14 -6.36
N GLU A 66 -5.98 9.13 -7.21
CA GLU A 66 -5.52 7.89 -7.80
C GLU A 66 -4.86 7.05 -6.71
N ASP A 67 -5.20 5.78 -6.70
CA ASP A 67 -4.61 4.82 -5.79
C ASP A 67 -4.46 3.50 -6.54
N TYR A 68 -3.85 2.54 -5.88
CA TYR A 68 -3.70 1.19 -6.41
C TYR A 68 -4.01 0.21 -5.31
N GLU A 69 -4.71 -0.85 -5.69
CA GLU A 69 -4.92 -2.01 -4.85
C GLU A 69 -3.76 -2.95 -5.13
N ILE A 70 -2.94 -3.24 -4.13
CA ILE A 70 -1.78 -4.11 -4.31
C ILE A 70 -1.95 -5.35 -3.45
N THR A 71 -1.41 -6.48 -3.92
CA THR A 71 -1.47 -7.70 -3.14
C THR A 71 -0.60 -7.57 -1.88
N VAL A 72 -0.92 -8.38 -0.87
CA VAL A 72 -0.10 -8.41 0.35
C VAL A 72 1.33 -8.82 0.01
N LEU A 73 1.51 -9.72 -0.97
CA LEU A 73 2.84 -10.11 -1.42
C LEU A 73 3.63 -8.92 -1.95
N MET A 74 3.02 -8.11 -2.83
CA MET A 74 3.66 -6.91 -3.34
C MET A 74 3.96 -5.93 -2.19
N ALA A 75 3.04 -5.79 -1.25
CA ALA A 75 3.23 -4.91 -0.10
C ALA A 75 4.43 -5.33 0.74
N LYS A 76 4.62 -6.64 0.93
CA LYS A 76 5.80 -7.13 1.65
C LYS A 76 7.09 -6.81 0.92
N HIS A 77 7.10 -6.98 -0.39
CA HIS A 77 8.28 -6.65 -1.20
C HIS A 77 8.61 -5.15 -1.12
N LEU A 78 7.60 -4.30 -1.25
CA LEU A 78 7.81 -2.86 -1.18
C LEU A 78 8.31 -2.44 0.19
N SER A 79 7.82 -3.07 1.24
CA SER A 79 8.25 -2.79 2.60
C SER A 79 9.73 -3.14 2.79
N MET A 80 10.16 -4.28 2.26
CA MET A 80 11.56 -4.69 2.32
C MET A 80 12.46 -3.74 1.54
N MET A 81 12.00 -3.31 0.38
CA MET A 81 12.80 -2.45 -0.50
C MET A 81 12.98 -1.05 0.07
N SER A 82 12.17 -0.64 1.02
CA SER A 82 12.32 0.67 1.65
C SER A 82 13.57 0.76 2.52
N ARG A 83 14.08 -0.38 2.99
CA ARG A 83 15.31 -0.49 3.80
C ARG A 83 15.28 0.38 5.05
N THR A 84 14.12 0.47 5.70
CA THR A 84 13.95 1.26 6.91
C THR A 84 13.40 0.40 8.04
N GLU A 85 13.51 0.90 9.28
CA GLU A 85 12.90 0.24 10.43
C GLU A 85 11.40 0.10 10.25
N LYS A 86 10.76 1.14 9.73
CA LYS A 86 9.33 1.14 9.49
C LYS A 86 8.95 0.09 8.46
N GLY A 87 9.74 -0.03 7.40
CA GLY A 87 9.50 -1.06 6.38
C GLY A 87 9.61 -2.46 6.97
N ARG A 88 10.58 -2.68 7.83
CA ARG A 88 10.74 -3.95 8.51
C ARG A 88 9.55 -4.27 9.40
N GLU A 89 9.06 -3.30 10.17
CA GLU A 89 7.89 -3.47 11.03
C GLU A 89 6.67 -3.87 10.22
N ILE A 90 6.43 -3.16 9.12
CA ILE A 90 5.26 -3.41 8.28
C ILE A 90 5.35 -4.76 7.61
N ARG A 91 6.52 -5.12 7.09
CA ARG A 91 6.75 -6.44 6.51
C ARG A 91 6.43 -7.54 7.52
N ASN A 92 6.94 -7.42 8.72
CA ASN A 92 6.71 -8.42 9.76
C ASN A 92 5.23 -8.48 10.15
N TYR A 93 4.56 -7.34 10.23
CA TYR A 93 3.15 -7.27 10.51
C TYR A 93 2.34 -8.02 9.43
N LEU A 94 2.67 -7.81 8.15
CA LEU A 94 1.98 -8.48 7.05
C LEU A 94 2.23 -9.99 7.06
N ILE A 95 3.44 -10.41 7.38
CA ILE A 95 3.78 -11.83 7.49
C ILE A 95 2.97 -12.48 8.63
N ASP A 96 2.89 -11.82 9.77
CA ASP A 96 2.16 -12.34 10.92
C ASP A 96 0.67 -12.48 10.64
N LEU A 97 0.09 -11.54 9.89
CA LEU A 97 -1.31 -11.61 9.51
C LEU A 97 -1.60 -12.82 8.63
N GLU A 98 -0.68 -13.20 7.77
CA GLU A 98 -0.85 -14.36 6.90
C GLU A 98 -0.80 -15.68 7.65
N LYS A 99 -0.15 -15.70 8.81
CA LYS A 99 -0.08 -16.90 9.63
C LYS A 99 -1.30 -17.13 10.50
N ALA A 100 -2.09 -16.08 10.68
CA ALA A 100 -3.26 -16.15 11.56
C ALA A 100 -4.39 -16.98 10.95
#